data_ac1add63985499177bc13b87228444fd
#
_entry.id   ac1add63985499177bc13b87228444fd
#
_cell.length_a   1.000
_cell.length_b   1.000
_cell.length_c   1.000
_cell.angle_alpha   90.00
_cell.angle_beta   90.00
_cell.angle_gamma   90.00
#
_symmetry.space_group_name_H-M   'P 1'
#
loop_
_entity.id
_entity.type
_entity.pdbx_description
1 polymer ?
#
loop_
_entity_poly.entity_id
_entity_poly.type
_entity_poly.pdbx_seq_one_letter_code
_entity_poly.pdbx_strand_id
1 'polypeptide(L)'
;MIFQKKYLLSLALIFPAVLQAGDWPTWGRSADRNMVGEANELPTEIESGDYLPKSEEINMETTKGVKWVAKLGSQTYGSPVVSGGKVYVGTNNESPRNASQKGDRGVLMCFDEKTGEFLWQLLIPKLGAGKVSDWEFVGLCSSPAIEGDRGWVVTNRGEVLCFDVEGLANGNDGDYQDEASFFSITPDGKVELSDKDADILWVVDAREELGVFPHNVSSCSPLIYGDKIFAATSNGVDWSHKNIPAPFSPALVVMDKNTGELLGEEVSGVSERVLHASWSTPAIGDINGKPTVVWGGGDGWCYGYEVEPVMHEEGFPALKELFRYDANPSHYRTKDGESIKYATYEGASEIIATTVLYDNKAYMVIGQDPEHGDGVGMVSCIDPSMEGDISGKAIWTNKEVGRSISTASIKDGLIYQAEYNGDIHCLDAETGESLWVHATNSRIWSSTLVADGMVFIGNEDGELVILKEGREKELISLVDFYTPIYCSPIAANDTLYVTTQTHLYALGE
;
A
#
# COMPACT_ATOMS: atom_id res chain seq x y z
N MET A 1 -2.60 52.21 39.72
CA MET A 1 -2.95 50.77 39.95
C MET A 1 -2.70 50.02 38.65
N ILE A 2 -1.52 49.44 38.50
CA ILE A 2 -1.04 48.81 37.26
C ILE A 2 -1.23 47.28 37.43
N PHE A 3 -2.16 46.70 36.68
CA PHE A 3 -2.35 45.24 36.64
C PHE A 3 -1.31 44.63 35.70
N GLN A 4 -0.34 43.89 36.26
CA GLN A 4 0.52 42.99 35.49
C GLN A 4 -0.25 41.70 35.17
N LYS A 5 -0.50 41.44 33.88
CA LYS A 5 -0.93 40.15 33.38
C LYS A 5 0.28 39.20 33.38
N LYS A 6 0.24 38.16 34.21
CA LYS A 6 1.16 37.02 34.14
C LYS A 6 0.70 36.11 32.98
N TYR A 7 1.53 36.02 31.95
CA TYR A 7 1.40 34.96 30.95
C TYR A 7 2.03 33.69 31.51
N LEU A 8 1.22 32.67 31.77
CA LEU A 8 1.71 31.32 31.95
C LEU A 8 2.08 30.76 30.54
N LEU A 9 3.37 30.58 30.26
CA LEU A 9 3.83 29.76 29.16
C LEU A 9 3.61 28.30 29.58
N SER A 10 2.65 27.64 28.97
CA SER A 10 2.57 26.16 28.97
C SER A 10 3.68 25.66 28.07
N LEU A 11 4.73 25.09 28.64
CA LEU A 11 5.68 24.27 27.90
C LEU A 11 4.95 22.94 27.57
N ALA A 12 4.45 22.81 26.38
CA ALA A 12 4.06 21.50 25.82
C ALA A 12 5.37 20.72 25.65
N LEU A 13 5.56 19.70 26.46
CA LEU A 13 6.59 18.68 26.25
C LEU A 13 6.15 17.86 25.03
N ILE A 14 6.68 18.21 23.87
CA ILE A 14 6.62 17.34 22.69
C ILE A 14 7.52 16.16 23.01
N PHE A 15 6.93 15.04 23.44
CA PHE A 15 7.61 13.76 23.41
C PHE A 15 7.69 13.36 21.93
N PRO A 16 8.89 13.19 21.34
CA PRO A 16 8.96 12.54 20.05
C PRO A 16 8.34 11.13 20.21
N ALA A 17 7.39 10.79 19.35
CA ALA A 17 6.93 9.42 19.23
C ALA A 17 8.17 8.55 18.92
N VAL A 18 8.60 7.77 19.90
CA VAL A 18 9.68 6.80 19.71
C VAL A 18 9.04 5.67 18.93
N LEU A 19 9.27 5.61 17.61
CA LEU A 19 9.07 4.39 16.84
C LEU A 19 9.83 3.28 17.60
N GLN A 20 9.11 2.27 18.04
CA GLN A 20 9.72 1.13 18.68
C GLN A 20 10.57 0.43 17.60
N ALA A 21 11.86 0.23 17.86
CA ALA A 21 12.72 -0.47 16.93
C ALA A 21 12.12 -1.87 16.69
N GLY A 22 11.77 -2.15 15.44
CA GLY A 22 11.10 -3.40 15.07
C GLY A 22 9.68 -3.26 14.52
N ASP A 23 8.98 -2.13 14.78
CA ASP A 23 7.65 -1.88 14.20
C ASP A 23 7.66 -1.83 12.66
N TRP A 24 6.49 -2.08 12.07
CA TRP A 24 6.20 -1.93 10.64
C TRP A 24 5.04 -0.94 10.43
N PRO A 25 5.26 0.37 10.65
CA PRO A 25 4.18 1.34 10.86
C PRO A 25 3.48 1.81 9.59
N THR A 26 3.94 1.39 8.42
CA THR A 26 3.39 1.80 7.11
C THR A 26 3.74 0.76 6.04
N TRP A 27 3.11 0.84 4.88
CA TRP A 27 3.50 0.07 3.71
C TRP A 27 5.00 0.24 3.41
N GLY A 28 5.73 -0.87 3.20
CA GLY A 28 7.17 -0.86 2.96
C GLY A 28 8.00 -0.48 4.19
N ARG A 29 7.44 -0.48 5.40
CA ARG A 29 8.06 -0.18 6.68
C ARG A 29 8.50 1.28 6.86
N SER A 30 9.12 1.88 5.84
CA SER A 30 9.72 3.22 5.86
C SER A 30 9.38 4.02 4.61
N ALA A 31 9.76 5.29 4.58
CA ALA A 31 9.41 6.20 3.51
C ALA A 31 10.05 5.82 2.15
N ASP A 32 11.16 5.10 2.15
CA ASP A 32 11.83 4.57 0.96
C ASP A 32 11.12 3.38 0.31
N ARG A 33 10.13 2.81 1.02
CA ARG A 33 9.27 1.70 0.58
C ARG A 33 10.00 0.38 0.33
N ASN A 34 11.19 0.23 0.85
CA ASN A 34 11.96 -0.99 0.72
C ASN A 34 11.46 -2.08 1.70
N MET A 35 10.98 -3.19 1.16
CA MET A 35 10.36 -4.29 1.90
C MET A 35 11.41 -5.13 2.66
N VAL A 36 12.15 -4.50 3.58
CA VAL A 36 13.22 -5.12 4.38
C VAL A 36 12.92 -4.97 5.87
N GLY A 37 12.82 -6.10 6.58
CA GLY A 37 12.62 -6.18 8.03
C GLY A 37 13.92 -6.33 8.81
N GLU A 38 13.87 -5.96 10.10
CA GLU A 38 14.98 -6.12 11.08
C GLU A 38 14.71 -7.25 12.09
N ALA A 39 13.59 -7.99 11.93
CA ALA A 39 13.23 -9.11 12.79
C ALA A 39 14.28 -10.22 12.72
N ASN A 40 14.43 -10.96 13.80
CA ASN A 40 15.33 -12.08 13.94
C ASN A 40 14.57 -13.31 14.43
N GLU A 41 15.19 -14.50 14.29
CA GLU A 41 14.62 -15.77 14.77
C GLU A 41 13.23 -16.08 14.18
N LEU A 42 13.02 -15.71 12.89
CA LEU A 42 11.78 -15.99 12.21
C LEU A 42 11.62 -17.49 11.92
N PRO A 43 10.40 -18.05 12.07
CA PRO A 43 10.18 -19.49 11.92
C PRO A 43 10.31 -19.95 10.46
N THR A 44 10.95 -21.08 10.24
CA THR A 44 11.04 -21.77 8.96
C THR A 44 10.26 -23.08 8.93
N GLU A 45 9.92 -23.62 10.11
CA GLU A 45 9.09 -24.79 10.30
C GLU A 45 7.70 -24.36 10.76
N ILE A 46 6.77 -24.23 9.84
CA ILE A 46 5.41 -23.70 10.06
C ILE A 46 4.40 -24.75 9.63
N GLU A 47 3.39 -24.98 10.47
CA GLU A 47 2.15 -25.70 10.14
C GLU A 47 0.99 -24.72 10.36
N SER A 48 0.24 -24.40 9.29
CA SER A 48 -0.84 -23.40 9.32
C SER A 48 -2.07 -23.86 10.12
N GLY A 49 -2.20 -25.18 10.38
CA GLY A 49 -3.28 -25.79 11.15
C GLY A 49 -4.52 -26.14 10.35
N ASP A 50 -5.31 -27.04 10.91
CA ASP A 50 -6.60 -27.46 10.36
C ASP A 50 -7.75 -26.56 10.84
N TYR A 51 -8.84 -26.52 10.08
CA TYR A 51 -10.06 -25.86 10.54
C TYR A 51 -10.75 -26.67 11.65
N LEU A 52 -11.31 -26.01 12.64
CA LEU A 52 -12.21 -26.63 13.59
C LEU A 52 -13.46 -27.19 12.87
N PRO A 53 -13.99 -28.32 13.28
CA PRO A 53 -15.16 -28.95 12.63
C PRO A 53 -16.36 -28.00 12.52
N LYS A 54 -16.83 -27.79 11.27
CA LYS A 54 -17.96 -26.89 10.94
C LYS A 54 -17.74 -25.42 11.34
N SER A 55 -16.52 -24.99 11.40
CA SER A 55 -16.10 -23.64 11.69
C SER A 55 -15.10 -23.18 10.62
N GLU A 56 -14.91 -21.87 10.51
CA GLU A 56 -13.83 -21.25 9.74
C GLU A 56 -12.68 -20.80 10.67
N GLU A 57 -12.68 -21.24 11.91
CA GLU A 57 -11.64 -21.00 12.89
C GLU A 57 -10.53 -22.03 12.78
N ILE A 58 -9.28 -21.62 12.94
CA ILE A 58 -8.13 -22.53 12.93
C ILE A 58 -7.98 -23.22 14.29
N ASN A 59 -7.77 -24.53 14.26
CA ASN A 59 -7.44 -25.31 15.44
C ASN A 59 -5.99 -25.11 15.85
N MET A 60 -5.76 -24.28 16.83
CA MET A 60 -4.40 -23.96 17.31
C MET A 60 -3.61 -25.19 17.82
N GLU A 61 -4.27 -26.31 18.17
CA GLU A 61 -3.57 -27.54 18.55
C GLU A 61 -2.89 -28.25 17.37
N THR A 62 -3.25 -27.91 16.15
CA THR A 62 -2.68 -28.47 14.91
C THR A 62 -1.67 -27.53 14.23
N THR A 63 -1.39 -26.39 14.85
CA THR A 63 -0.42 -25.41 14.32
C THR A 63 0.98 -25.65 14.87
N LYS A 64 2.01 -25.18 14.12
CA LYS A 64 3.40 -25.11 14.56
C LYS A 64 4.00 -23.77 14.14
N GLY A 65 4.78 -23.14 15.03
CA GLY A 65 5.39 -21.83 14.74
C GLY A 65 4.33 -20.73 14.56
N VAL A 66 3.18 -20.84 15.20
CA VAL A 66 2.07 -19.88 15.13
C VAL A 66 1.75 -19.38 16.54
N LYS A 67 1.88 -18.07 16.75
CA LYS A 67 1.54 -17.39 18.02
C LYS A 67 0.03 -17.28 18.19
N TRP A 68 -0.64 -16.78 17.15
CA TRP A 68 -2.09 -16.62 17.09
C TRP A 68 -2.59 -16.51 15.65
N VAL A 69 -3.88 -16.73 15.45
CA VAL A 69 -4.59 -16.54 14.19
C VAL A 69 -5.83 -15.70 14.42
N ALA A 70 -6.07 -14.69 13.61
CA ALA A 70 -7.28 -13.89 13.62
C ALA A 70 -8.05 -14.05 12.31
N LYS A 71 -9.36 -14.34 12.40
CA LYS A 71 -10.22 -14.40 11.23
C LYS A 71 -10.47 -12.99 10.69
N LEU A 72 -10.44 -12.84 9.38
CA LEU A 72 -10.76 -11.62 8.64
C LEU A 72 -12.09 -11.74 7.90
N GLY A 73 -12.24 -11.02 6.79
CA GLY A 73 -13.37 -11.19 5.88
C GLY A 73 -13.23 -12.43 4.98
N SER A 74 -13.82 -12.37 3.80
CA SER A 74 -13.72 -13.44 2.77
C SER A 74 -12.66 -13.12 1.70
N GLN A 75 -12.27 -11.85 1.58
CA GLN A 75 -11.21 -11.38 0.69
C GLN A 75 -10.38 -10.31 1.38
N THR A 76 -9.07 -10.46 1.33
CA THR A 76 -8.11 -9.56 1.95
C THR A 76 -6.97 -9.30 0.99
N TYR A 77 -6.77 -8.01 0.66
CA TYR A 77 -5.68 -7.50 -0.18
C TYR A 77 -4.81 -6.49 0.57
N GLY A 78 -5.31 -5.93 1.67
CA GLY A 78 -4.58 -4.99 2.53
C GLY A 78 -3.48 -5.70 3.32
N SER A 79 -2.21 -5.35 3.06
CA SER A 79 -1.10 -5.89 3.85
C SER A 79 -1.12 -5.32 5.26
N PRO A 80 -0.76 -6.12 6.29
CA PRO A 80 -0.83 -5.68 7.68
C PRO A 80 0.22 -4.60 7.98
N VAL A 81 -0.06 -3.81 9.02
CA VAL A 81 0.81 -2.80 9.61
C VAL A 81 0.87 -3.06 11.10
N VAL A 82 2.06 -2.96 11.68
CA VAL A 82 2.28 -3.17 13.12
C VAL A 82 2.89 -1.93 13.73
N SER A 83 2.25 -1.36 14.73
CA SER A 83 2.78 -0.21 15.46
C SER A 83 2.13 -0.08 16.84
N GLY A 84 2.96 0.26 17.83
CA GLY A 84 2.48 0.57 19.18
C GLY A 84 1.75 -0.58 19.87
N GLY A 85 2.13 -1.84 19.58
CA GLY A 85 1.50 -3.03 20.15
C GLY A 85 0.16 -3.42 19.51
N LYS A 86 -0.14 -2.89 18.33
CA LYS A 86 -1.36 -3.16 17.57
C LYS A 86 -1.04 -3.61 16.14
N VAL A 87 -1.90 -4.44 15.58
CA VAL A 87 -1.85 -4.88 14.17
C VAL A 87 -3.10 -4.39 13.45
N TYR A 88 -2.90 -3.73 12.33
CA TYR A 88 -3.97 -3.16 11.51
C TYR A 88 -3.98 -3.85 10.15
N VAL A 89 -5.16 -4.26 9.67
CA VAL A 89 -5.30 -4.93 8.37
C VAL A 89 -6.61 -4.57 7.69
N GLY A 90 -6.51 -4.21 6.39
CA GLY A 90 -7.67 -3.95 5.54
C GLY A 90 -8.27 -5.25 4.98
N THR A 91 -9.59 -5.38 5.01
CA THR A 91 -10.34 -6.55 4.51
C THR A 91 -11.76 -6.15 4.09
N ASN A 92 -12.64 -7.13 3.78
CA ASN A 92 -14.06 -6.91 3.58
C ASN A 92 -14.91 -7.36 4.80
N ASN A 93 -16.21 -7.07 4.76
CA ASN A 93 -17.14 -7.31 5.88
C ASN A 93 -17.92 -8.64 5.79
N GLU A 94 -17.44 -9.63 5.04
CA GLU A 94 -18.13 -10.92 4.88
C GLU A 94 -18.14 -11.79 6.16
N SER A 95 -17.28 -11.46 7.14
CA SER A 95 -17.29 -12.01 8.50
C SER A 95 -17.49 -10.89 9.54
N PRO A 96 -18.69 -10.27 9.61
CA PRO A 96 -18.91 -9.06 10.37
C PRO A 96 -18.72 -9.27 11.87
N ARG A 97 -17.91 -8.44 12.51
CA ARG A 97 -17.68 -8.43 13.96
C ARG A 97 -18.93 -7.98 14.74
N ASN A 98 -19.75 -7.14 14.11
CA ASN A 98 -21.04 -6.73 14.64
C ASN A 98 -22.16 -7.26 13.72
N ALA A 99 -22.97 -8.19 14.24
CA ALA A 99 -24.05 -8.82 13.50
C ALA A 99 -25.15 -7.85 13.01
N SER A 100 -25.25 -6.65 13.59
CA SER A 100 -26.16 -5.59 13.14
C SER A 100 -25.61 -4.78 11.96
N GLN A 101 -24.31 -4.85 11.70
CA GLN A 101 -23.60 -4.06 10.68
C GLN A 101 -23.18 -4.93 9.48
N LYS A 102 -24.11 -5.71 8.94
CA LYS A 102 -23.90 -6.59 7.77
C LYS A 102 -23.87 -5.82 6.46
N GLY A 103 -23.45 -6.50 5.44
CA GLY A 103 -23.39 -6.03 4.04
C GLY A 103 -21.98 -5.78 3.58
N ASP A 104 -21.85 -5.61 2.25
CA ASP A 104 -20.55 -5.37 1.61
C ASP A 104 -19.98 -4.02 2.03
N ARG A 105 -18.77 -4.03 2.57
CA ARG A 105 -18.03 -2.86 3.08
C ARG A 105 -16.54 -3.11 3.01
N GLY A 106 -15.75 -2.05 2.92
CA GLY A 106 -14.37 -2.07 3.35
C GLY A 106 -14.28 -2.05 4.88
N VAL A 107 -13.28 -2.73 5.43
CA VAL A 107 -13.06 -2.77 6.88
C VAL A 107 -11.56 -2.65 7.16
N LEU A 108 -11.17 -1.70 8.01
CA LEU A 108 -9.89 -1.77 8.70
C LEU A 108 -10.11 -2.41 10.06
N MET A 109 -9.46 -3.54 10.33
CA MET A 109 -9.50 -4.20 11.63
C MET A 109 -8.23 -3.91 12.42
N CYS A 110 -8.38 -3.70 13.72
CA CYS A 110 -7.28 -3.52 14.67
C CYS A 110 -7.28 -4.68 15.66
N PHE A 111 -6.10 -5.25 15.90
CA PHE A 111 -5.88 -6.36 16.82
C PHE A 111 -4.75 -6.03 17.82
N ASP A 112 -4.81 -6.60 19.01
CA ASP A 112 -3.68 -6.61 19.94
C ASP A 112 -2.55 -7.47 19.36
N GLU A 113 -1.36 -6.91 19.33
CA GLU A 113 -0.20 -7.54 18.67
C GLU A 113 0.21 -8.86 19.33
N LYS A 114 0.10 -8.97 20.66
CA LYS A 114 0.57 -10.13 21.42
C LYS A 114 -0.42 -11.29 21.38
N THR A 115 -1.71 -10.98 21.38
CA THR A 115 -2.76 -11.97 21.60
C THR A 115 -3.62 -12.25 20.37
N GLY A 116 -3.61 -11.34 19.37
CA GLY A 116 -4.53 -11.39 18.24
C GLY A 116 -5.98 -11.03 18.61
N GLU A 117 -6.22 -10.52 19.83
CA GLU A 117 -7.56 -10.09 20.25
C GLU A 117 -8.03 -8.93 19.39
N PHE A 118 -9.26 -9.00 18.88
CA PHE A 118 -9.89 -7.93 18.15
C PHE A 118 -10.16 -6.73 19.06
N LEU A 119 -9.62 -5.57 18.71
CA LEU A 119 -9.78 -4.32 19.45
C LEU A 119 -10.93 -3.49 18.90
N TRP A 120 -10.86 -3.06 17.64
CA TRP A 120 -11.87 -2.24 16.99
C TRP A 120 -11.83 -2.37 15.47
N GLN A 121 -12.82 -1.80 14.78
CA GLN A 121 -12.91 -1.75 13.32
C GLN A 121 -13.35 -0.38 12.81
N LEU A 122 -12.85 0.03 11.64
CA LEU A 122 -13.37 1.11 10.81
C LEU A 122 -14.21 0.51 9.69
N LEU A 123 -15.50 0.81 9.65
CA LEU A 123 -16.41 0.32 8.61
C LEU A 123 -16.58 1.38 7.50
N ILE A 124 -16.40 0.98 6.26
CA ILE A 124 -16.47 1.87 5.10
C ILE A 124 -17.52 1.32 4.13
N PRO A 125 -18.71 1.94 4.03
CA PRO A 125 -19.72 1.52 3.07
C PRO A 125 -19.19 1.57 1.63
N LYS A 126 -19.76 0.73 0.75
CA LYS A 126 -19.43 0.75 -0.67
C LYS A 126 -20.12 1.93 -1.38
N LEU A 127 -19.51 2.41 -2.46
CA LEU A 127 -20.09 3.46 -3.32
C LEU A 127 -21.36 3.03 -4.06
N GLY A 128 -21.59 1.71 -4.19
CA GLY A 128 -22.67 1.19 -5.01
C GLY A 128 -22.44 1.35 -6.51
N ALA A 129 -21.23 1.73 -6.91
CA ALA A 129 -20.81 1.88 -8.31
C ALA A 129 -20.35 0.55 -8.95
N GLY A 130 -20.38 -0.55 -8.20
CA GLY A 130 -19.92 -1.86 -8.64
C GLY A 130 -18.45 -1.82 -9.05
N LYS A 131 -18.08 -2.68 -9.98
CA LYS A 131 -16.68 -2.86 -10.45
C LYS A 131 -16.02 -1.60 -11.03
N VAL A 132 -16.78 -0.55 -11.29
CA VAL A 132 -16.23 0.67 -11.92
C VAL A 132 -15.33 1.44 -10.95
N SER A 133 -15.83 1.72 -9.73
CA SER A 133 -15.12 2.62 -8.82
C SER A 133 -14.98 2.09 -7.39
N ASP A 134 -15.66 0.99 -7.06
CA ASP A 134 -15.55 0.35 -5.75
C ASP A 134 -16.04 -1.11 -5.86
N TRP A 135 -15.16 -1.97 -6.35
CA TRP A 135 -15.46 -3.35 -6.69
C TRP A 135 -16.07 -4.12 -5.50
N GLU A 136 -17.18 -4.80 -5.77
CA GLU A 136 -17.95 -5.54 -4.78
C GLU A 136 -17.09 -6.62 -4.10
N PHE A 137 -17.23 -6.73 -2.79
CA PHE A 137 -16.55 -7.70 -1.91
C PHE A 137 -15.01 -7.62 -1.84
N VAL A 138 -14.36 -6.70 -2.54
CA VAL A 138 -12.90 -6.52 -2.47
C VAL A 138 -12.49 -5.93 -1.11
N GLY A 139 -13.28 -5.03 -0.57
CA GLY A 139 -13.02 -4.41 0.72
C GLY A 139 -11.98 -3.30 0.68
N LEU A 140 -11.25 -3.13 1.78
CA LEU A 140 -10.19 -2.14 1.93
C LEU A 140 -8.83 -2.76 1.57
N CYS A 141 -8.20 -2.25 0.51
CA CYS A 141 -6.91 -2.73 0.01
C CYS A 141 -5.71 -1.93 0.53
N SER A 142 -5.92 -0.70 0.99
CA SER A 142 -4.87 0.16 1.52
C SER A 142 -4.33 -0.35 2.83
N SER A 143 -3.01 -0.25 3.02
CA SER A 143 -2.38 -0.36 4.34
C SER A 143 -2.35 1.02 4.99
N PRO A 144 -2.70 1.17 6.27
CA PRO A 144 -2.61 2.46 6.94
C PRO A 144 -1.15 2.89 7.18
N ALA A 145 -0.96 4.17 7.50
CA ALA A 145 0.28 4.69 8.08
C ALA A 145 -0.02 5.10 9.52
N ILE A 146 0.83 4.69 10.48
CA ILE A 146 0.63 4.94 11.91
C ILE A 146 1.79 5.80 12.45
N GLU A 147 1.46 6.86 13.16
CA GLU A 147 2.44 7.69 13.87
C GLU A 147 1.87 8.18 15.20
N GLY A 148 2.44 7.70 16.30
CA GLY A 148 1.99 8.04 17.65
C GLY A 148 0.59 7.53 17.96
N ASP A 149 -0.32 8.45 18.25
CA ASP A 149 -1.73 8.19 18.58
C ASP A 149 -2.67 8.26 17.37
N ARG A 150 -2.15 8.42 16.16
CA ARG A 150 -2.93 8.60 14.93
C ARG A 150 -2.57 7.60 13.86
N GLY A 151 -3.57 7.27 13.05
CA GLY A 151 -3.42 6.53 11.83
C GLY A 151 -4.10 7.21 10.65
N TRP A 152 -3.58 6.98 9.45
CA TRP A 152 -4.13 7.51 8.20
C TRP A 152 -4.33 6.38 7.21
N VAL A 153 -5.43 6.42 6.47
CA VAL A 153 -5.76 5.40 5.46
C VAL A 153 -6.46 6.05 4.27
N VAL A 154 -6.22 5.52 3.07
CA VAL A 154 -7.05 5.81 1.89
C VAL A 154 -8.15 4.77 1.84
N THR A 155 -9.41 5.20 1.89
CA THR A 155 -10.55 4.28 1.91
C THR A 155 -10.82 3.68 0.52
N ASN A 156 -11.57 2.56 0.47
CA ASN A 156 -11.99 1.96 -0.79
C ASN A 156 -12.83 2.90 -1.67
N ARG A 157 -13.38 3.98 -1.10
CA ARG A 157 -14.18 4.99 -1.78
C ARG A 157 -13.37 6.18 -2.32
N GLY A 158 -12.06 6.25 -2.02
CA GLY A 158 -11.19 7.36 -2.41
C GLY A 158 -11.20 8.53 -1.42
N GLU A 159 -11.54 8.29 -0.18
CA GLU A 159 -11.35 9.26 0.90
C GLU A 159 -9.97 9.09 1.52
N VAL A 160 -9.36 10.18 1.96
CA VAL A 160 -8.22 10.18 2.88
C VAL A 160 -8.75 10.47 4.27
N LEU A 161 -8.47 9.57 5.23
CA LEU A 161 -9.06 9.60 6.55
C LEU A 161 -7.98 9.47 7.62
N CYS A 162 -8.11 10.24 8.71
CA CYS A 162 -7.31 10.14 9.93
C CYS A 162 -8.17 9.55 11.05
N PHE A 163 -7.61 8.63 11.84
CA PHE A 163 -8.29 7.99 12.96
C PHE A 163 -7.40 7.94 14.20
N ASP A 164 -8.03 7.86 15.39
CA ASP A 164 -7.35 7.57 16.66
C ASP A 164 -7.03 6.08 16.76
N VAL A 165 -5.81 5.73 17.19
CA VAL A 165 -5.34 4.33 17.28
C VAL A 165 -6.04 3.51 18.36
N GLU A 166 -6.71 4.14 19.33
CA GLU A 166 -7.50 3.48 20.37
C GLU A 166 -8.97 3.28 19.95
N GLY A 167 -9.40 3.89 18.81
CA GLY A 167 -10.80 3.92 18.41
C GLY A 167 -11.67 4.64 19.46
N LEU A 168 -12.96 4.34 19.51
CA LEU A 168 -13.89 4.95 20.46
C LEU A 168 -13.71 4.49 21.92
N ALA A 169 -12.74 3.62 22.21
CA ALA A 169 -12.51 3.11 23.57
C ALA A 169 -12.03 4.18 24.55
N ASN A 170 -11.36 5.23 24.10
CA ASN A 170 -10.89 6.37 24.90
C ASN A 170 -11.80 7.60 24.79
N GLY A 171 -12.82 7.59 23.93
CA GLY A 171 -13.75 8.69 23.65
C GLY A 171 -13.98 8.88 22.17
N ASN A 172 -14.65 9.96 21.78
CA ASN A 172 -14.77 10.43 20.41
C ASN A 172 -14.05 11.77 20.35
N ASP A 173 -12.85 11.74 19.80
CA ASP A 173 -11.92 12.87 19.73
C ASP A 173 -11.94 13.53 18.33
N GLY A 174 -11.27 14.65 18.15
CA GLY A 174 -11.20 15.35 16.88
C GLY A 174 -12.45 16.17 16.52
N ASP A 175 -12.42 16.71 15.30
CA ASP A 175 -13.49 17.59 14.79
C ASP A 175 -14.62 16.80 14.11
N TYR A 176 -14.36 15.58 13.69
CA TYR A 176 -15.38 14.70 13.11
C TYR A 176 -16.15 13.98 14.21
N GLN A 177 -17.48 14.02 14.19
CA GLN A 177 -18.35 13.51 15.27
C GLN A 177 -19.56 12.73 14.73
N ASP A 178 -19.53 12.27 13.48
CA ASP A 178 -20.70 11.60 12.86
C ASP A 178 -20.35 10.21 12.28
N GLU A 179 -19.51 9.43 13.00
CA GLU A 179 -19.14 8.05 12.67
C GLU A 179 -20.37 7.16 12.49
N ALA A 180 -21.41 7.40 13.29
CA ALA A 180 -22.66 6.66 13.19
C ALA A 180 -23.30 6.76 11.81
N SER A 181 -23.21 7.93 11.17
CA SER A 181 -23.67 8.14 9.79
C SER A 181 -22.65 7.62 8.79
N PHE A 182 -21.34 7.85 9.01
CA PHE A 182 -20.28 7.40 8.13
C PHE A 182 -20.31 5.87 7.91
N PHE A 183 -20.54 5.10 8.98
CA PHE A 183 -20.61 3.64 8.90
C PHE A 183 -21.93 3.11 8.36
N SER A 184 -22.94 3.95 8.14
CA SER A 184 -24.25 3.51 7.67
C SER A 184 -24.24 3.19 6.17
N ILE A 185 -24.84 2.05 5.77
CA ILE A 185 -25.07 1.68 4.37
C ILE A 185 -26.35 2.29 3.78
N THR A 186 -27.15 2.93 4.62
CA THR A 186 -28.40 3.58 4.18
C THR A 186 -28.22 5.09 4.23
N PRO A 187 -28.63 5.81 3.19
CA PRO A 187 -28.68 7.27 3.23
C PRO A 187 -29.50 7.72 4.45
N ASP A 188 -29.03 8.74 5.15
CA ASP A 188 -29.65 9.29 6.37
C ASP A 188 -29.76 8.28 7.55
N GLY A 189 -29.18 7.08 7.42
CA GLY A 189 -29.12 6.07 8.48
C GLY A 189 -28.02 6.36 9.49
N LYS A 190 -28.16 5.78 10.68
CA LYS A 190 -27.11 5.78 11.71
C LYS A 190 -26.97 4.39 12.28
N VAL A 191 -25.73 3.97 12.52
CA VAL A 191 -25.45 2.72 13.26
C VAL A 191 -25.33 3.01 14.76
N GLU A 192 -25.55 1.99 15.59
CA GLU A 192 -25.22 2.06 17.02
C GLU A 192 -23.71 1.85 17.17
N LEU A 193 -23.01 2.83 17.73
CA LEU A 193 -21.58 2.81 17.98
C LEU A 193 -21.26 2.12 19.31
N SER A 194 -20.07 1.56 19.39
CA SER A 194 -19.48 0.93 20.57
C SER A 194 -18.01 1.28 20.73
N ASP A 195 -17.40 0.85 21.83
CA ASP A 195 -15.95 0.91 22.05
C ASP A 195 -15.11 0.03 21.09
N LYS A 196 -15.79 -0.76 20.25
CA LYS A 196 -15.19 -1.60 19.20
C LYS A 196 -15.26 -0.97 17.80
N ASP A 197 -15.64 0.28 17.69
CA ASP A 197 -15.69 1.04 16.46
C ASP A 197 -14.54 2.08 16.43
N ALA A 198 -14.10 2.47 15.23
CA ALA A 198 -13.05 3.46 15.07
C ALA A 198 -13.55 4.87 15.42
N ASP A 199 -12.65 5.69 15.92
CA ASP A 199 -12.80 7.14 16.09
C ASP A 199 -12.15 7.85 14.90
N ILE A 200 -12.92 8.63 14.14
CA ILE A 200 -12.48 9.38 12.97
C ILE A 200 -12.14 10.80 13.39
N LEU A 201 -10.90 11.22 13.22
CA LEU A 201 -10.47 12.58 13.56
C LEU A 201 -10.79 13.59 12.47
N TRP A 202 -10.61 13.21 11.21
CA TRP A 202 -11.02 13.96 10.03
C TRP A 202 -11.10 13.03 8.79
N VAL A 203 -11.87 13.45 7.78
CA VAL A 203 -12.01 12.76 6.49
C VAL A 203 -12.11 13.77 5.36
N VAL A 204 -11.43 13.48 4.24
CA VAL A 204 -11.48 14.27 3.00
C VAL A 204 -11.92 13.34 1.87
N ASP A 205 -13.02 13.65 1.22
CA ASP A 205 -13.51 12.91 0.07
C ASP A 205 -12.93 13.48 -1.23
N ALA A 206 -11.92 12.82 -1.80
CA ALA A 206 -11.25 13.28 -3.01
C ALA A 206 -12.20 13.33 -4.24
N ARG A 207 -13.28 12.57 -4.26
CA ARG A 207 -14.27 12.60 -5.33
C ARG A 207 -15.10 13.88 -5.30
N GLU A 208 -15.56 14.26 -4.11
CA GLU A 208 -16.37 15.47 -3.91
C GLU A 208 -15.53 16.75 -3.98
N GLU A 209 -14.33 16.73 -3.39
CA GLU A 209 -13.49 17.93 -3.28
C GLU A 209 -12.59 18.17 -4.48
N LEU A 210 -12.08 17.09 -5.11
CA LEU A 210 -11.12 17.17 -6.22
C LEU A 210 -11.66 16.64 -7.55
N GLY A 211 -12.90 16.15 -7.57
CA GLY A 211 -13.54 15.62 -8.78
C GLY A 211 -12.92 14.31 -9.28
N VAL A 212 -12.23 13.58 -8.42
CA VAL A 212 -11.56 12.32 -8.77
C VAL A 212 -12.58 11.25 -9.17
N PHE A 213 -12.23 10.44 -10.15
CA PHE A 213 -12.98 9.26 -10.55
C PHE A 213 -12.14 7.99 -10.32
N PRO A 214 -12.20 7.39 -9.11
CA PRO A 214 -11.44 6.18 -8.80
C PRO A 214 -11.89 5.03 -9.71
N HIS A 215 -10.93 4.21 -10.15
CA HIS A 215 -11.23 3.03 -10.96
C HIS A 215 -11.00 1.74 -10.18
N ASN A 216 -11.91 0.79 -10.30
CA ASN A 216 -11.99 -0.48 -9.59
C ASN A 216 -12.06 -0.32 -8.06
N VAL A 217 -11.02 0.14 -7.43
CA VAL A 217 -10.92 0.39 -5.97
C VAL A 217 -9.80 1.39 -5.71
N SER A 218 -9.96 2.24 -4.70
CA SER A 218 -8.84 3.04 -4.20
C SER A 218 -7.97 2.20 -3.28
N SER A 219 -6.67 2.10 -3.57
CA SER A 219 -5.77 1.14 -2.91
C SER A 219 -4.41 1.71 -2.51
N CYS A 220 -4.16 2.98 -2.77
CA CYS A 220 -2.91 3.64 -2.36
C CYS A 220 -2.75 3.58 -0.83
N SER A 221 -1.57 3.19 -0.37
CA SER A 221 -1.19 3.32 1.05
C SER A 221 -0.57 4.69 1.28
N PRO A 222 -1.08 5.53 2.20
CA PRO A 222 -0.59 6.88 2.38
C PRO A 222 0.85 6.91 2.89
N LEU A 223 1.56 8.00 2.60
CA LEU A 223 2.91 8.25 3.08
C LEU A 223 2.94 9.48 3.96
N ILE A 224 3.39 9.33 5.20
CA ILE A 224 3.60 10.44 6.13
C ILE A 224 5.05 10.91 6.03
N TYR A 225 5.25 12.22 5.91
CA TYR A 225 6.55 12.85 5.97
C TYR A 225 6.47 14.24 6.62
N GLY A 226 7.05 14.39 7.78
CA GLY A 226 6.94 15.62 8.58
C GLY A 226 5.50 15.89 9.00
N ASP A 227 4.95 17.00 8.56
CA ASP A 227 3.56 17.43 8.78
C ASP A 227 2.62 17.10 7.60
N LYS A 228 3.10 16.35 6.62
CA LYS A 228 2.42 16.08 5.36
C LYS A 228 2.02 14.61 5.21
N ILE A 229 0.93 14.40 4.46
CA ILE A 229 0.50 13.12 3.95
C ILE A 229 0.44 13.18 2.42
N PHE A 230 1.06 12.20 1.76
CA PHE A 230 1.01 12.03 0.32
C PHE A 230 0.14 10.82 -0.01
N ALA A 231 -0.81 10.99 -0.93
CA ALA A 231 -1.71 9.93 -1.34
C ALA A 231 -2.02 9.99 -2.84
N ALA A 232 -1.95 8.85 -3.53
CA ALA A 232 -2.50 8.73 -4.87
C ALA A 232 -4.02 8.54 -4.79
N THR A 233 -4.73 9.15 -5.74
CA THR A 233 -6.19 9.25 -5.70
C THR A 233 -6.91 8.09 -6.39
N SER A 234 -6.16 7.19 -7.05
CA SER A 234 -6.68 6.12 -7.90
C SER A 234 -7.55 6.61 -9.06
N ASN A 235 -7.38 7.89 -9.45
CA ASN A 235 -8.06 8.44 -10.62
C ASN A 235 -7.76 7.60 -11.86
N GLY A 236 -8.78 7.27 -12.66
CA GLY A 236 -8.61 6.32 -13.74
C GLY A 236 -9.66 6.43 -14.84
N VAL A 237 -9.77 5.36 -15.61
CA VAL A 237 -10.68 5.27 -16.77
C VAL A 237 -12.09 4.87 -16.35
N ASP A 238 -13.05 4.99 -17.27
CA ASP A 238 -14.41 4.50 -17.08
C ASP A 238 -14.50 2.98 -17.35
N TRP A 239 -15.68 2.41 -17.17
CA TRP A 239 -15.96 0.99 -17.43
C TRP A 239 -15.59 0.53 -18.84
N SER A 240 -15.61 1.40 -19.81
CA SER A 240 -15.25 1.05 -21.19
C SER A 240 -13.75 0.90 -21.41
N HIS A 241 -12.91 1.31 -20.44
CA HIS A 241 -11.45 1.44 -20.54
C HIS A 241 -11.00 2.27 -21.75
N LYS A 242 -11.80 3.28 -22.13
CA LYS A 242 -11.55 4.15 -23.29
C LYS A 242 -11.58 5.63 -22.95
N ASN A 243 -12.39 6.01 -21.96
CA ASN A 243 -12.57 7.39 -21.58
C ASN A 243 -11.99 7.62 -20.18
N ILE A 244 -11.47 8.81 -19.98
CA ILE A 244 -10.99 9.29 -18.67
C ILE A 244 -12.04 10.33 -18.20
N PRO A 245 -12.90 9.98 -17.22
CA PRO A 245 -13.98 10.89 -16.79
C PRO A 245 -13.46 12.17 -16.14
N ALA A 246 -12.32 12.10 -15.45
CA ALA A 246 -11.72 13.20 -14.70
C ALA A 246 -10.28 13.46 -15.15
N PRO A 247 -10.02 13.91 -16.39
CA PRO A 247 -8.67 14.03 -16.93
C PRO A 247 -7.84 15.15 -16.27
N PHE A 248 -8.49 16.11 -15.60
CA PHE A 248 -7.83 17.24 -14.94
C PHE A 248 -7.80 17.13 -13.42
N SER A 249 -8.35 16.06 -12.86
CA SER A 249 -8.23 15.80 -11.43
C SER A 249 -6.83 15.26 -11.09
N PRO A 250 -6.26 15.64 -9.92
CA PRO A 250 -4.92 15.21 -9.56
C PRO A 250 -4.86 13.69 -9.33
N ALA A 251 -3.78 13.06 -9.78
CA ALA A 251 -3.51 11.65 -9.53
C ALA A 251 -2.71 11.44 -8.23
N LEU A 252 -1.98 12.46 -7.75
CA LEU A 252 -1.26 12.49 -6.48
C LEU A 252 -1.51 13.81 -5.78
N VAL A 253 -1.79 13.77 -4.47
CA VAL A 253 -2.04 14.93 -3.62
C VAL A 253 -1.14 14.93 -2.39
N VAL A 254 -0.91 16.11 -1.83
CA VAL A 254 -0.30 16.32 -0.53
C VAL A 254 -1.23 17.14 0.37
N MET A 255 -1.43 16.69 1.60
CA MET A 255 -2.33 17.28 2.59
C MET A 255 -1.60 17.49 3.91
N ASP A 256 -2.10 18.40 4.74
CA ASP A 256 -1.70 18.51 6.15
C ASP A 256 -2.19 17.27 6.92
N LYS A 257 -1.29 16.54 7.55
CA LYS A 257 -1.63 15.29 8.24
C LYS A 257 -2.54 15.47 9.45
N ASN A 258 -2.60 16.67 10.03
CA ASN A 258 -3.38 16.95 11.23
C ASN A 258 -4.82 17.37 10.92
N THR A 259 -5.03 18.01 9.76
CA THR A 259 -6.31 18.64 9.41
C THR A 259 -6.96 18.07 8.14
N GLY A 260 -6.19 17.40 7.29
CA GLY A 260 -6.65 16.99 5.96
C GLY A 260 -6.67 18.13 4.92
N GLU A 261 -6.24 19.36 5.29
CA GLU A 261 -6.19 20.48 4.35
C GLU A 261 -5.30 20.14 3.14
N LEU A 262 -5.79 20.37 1.92
CA LEU A 262 -5.02 20.19 0.69
C LEU A 262 -3.90 21.23 0.64
N LEU A 263 -2.65 20.76 0.67
CA LEU A 263 -1.45 21.60 0.57
C LEU A 263 -0.92 21.70 -0.86
N GLY A 264 -1.28 20.78 -1.74
CA GLY A 264 -0.87 20.80 -3.14
C GLY A 264 -1.24 19.52 -3.89
N GLU A 265 -1.15 19.61 -5.20
CA GLU A 265 -1.47 18.52 -6.13
C GLU A 265 -0.41 18.39 -7.21
N GLU A 266 -0.30 17.19 -7.83
CA GLU A 266 0.53 17.03 -9.01
C GLU A 266 -0.12 17.69 -10.22
N VAL A 267 0.71 18.28 -11.08
CA VAL A 267 0.29 18.98 -12.30
C VAL A 267 1.03 18.46 -13.53
N SER A 268 1.57 17.25 -13.44
CA SER A 268 2.32 16.61 -14.53
C SER A 268 1.41 16.03 -15.61
N GLY A 269 0.08 16.12 -15.44
CA GLY A 269 -0.94 15.64 -16.38
C GLY A 269 -1.02 14.11 -16.43
N VAL A 270 -0.76 13.43 -15.31
CA VAL A 270 -0.84 11.96 -15.22
C VAL A 270 -2.23 11.47 -15.56
N SER A 271 -3.26 12.12 -15.01
CA SER A 271 -4.66 11.74 -15.26
C SER A 271 -5.09 11.87 -16.72
N GLU A 272 -4.48 12.79 -17.50
CA GLU A 272 -4.76 12.91 -18.93
C GLU A 272 -4.22 11.73 -19.75
N ARG A 273 -3.23 11.02 -19.22
CA ARG A 273 -2.50 9.93 -19.89
C ARG A 273 -2.66 8.58 -19.21
N VAL A 274 -3.46 8.51 -18.13
CA VAL A 274 -3.63 7.28 -17.36
C VAL A 274 -4.06 6.13 -18.29
N LEU A 275 -3.42 4.98 -18.13
CA LEU A 275 -3.73 3.78 -18.91
C LEU A 275 -4.92 3.04 -18.32
N HIS A 276 -4.98 2.94 -17.00
CA HIS A 276 -6.06 2.31 -16.26
C HIS A 276 -6.40 3.10 -14.99
N ALA A 277 -5.53 3.08 -13.96
CA ALA A 277 -5.67 3.93 -12.78
C ALA A 277 -4.31 4.17 -12.10
N SER A 278 -4.27 5.14 -11.19
CA SER A 278 -3.07 5.49 -10.43
C SER A 278 -3.13 4.85 -9.03
N TRP A 279 -2.69 3.61 -8.90
CA TRP A 279 -2.74 2.83 -7.65
C TRP A 279 -1.43 2.81 -6.86
N SER A 280 -0.29 3.13 -7.50
CA SER A 280 1.01 3.07 -6.86
C SER A 280 1.11 4.00 -5.65
N THR A 281 1.85 3.56 -4.65
CA THR A 281 2.13 4.30 -3.43
C THR A 281 3.38 5.16 -3.60
N PRO A 282 3.40 6.43 -3.14
CA PRO A 282 4.60 7.26 -3.20
C PRO A 282 5.69 6.79 -2.23
N ALA A 283 6.95 7.06 -2.57
CA ALA A 283 8.13 6.91 -1.74
C ALA A 283 8.81 8.27 -1.51
N ILE A 284 9.54 8.43 -0.42
CA ILE A 284 10.39 9.61 -0.17
C ILE A 284 11.77 9.14 0.27
N GLY A 285 12.79 9.73 -0.34
CA GLY A 285 14.19 9.53 0.03
C GLY A 285 15.00 10.83 -0.01
N ASP A 286 16.14 10.80 0.65
CA ASP A 286 17.11 11.87 0.51
C ASP A 286 17.92 11.67 -0.78
N ILE A 287 17.75 12.57 -1.73
CA ILE A 287 18.47 12.56 -2.99
C ILE A 287 19.44 13.75 -2.98
N ASN A 288 20.72 13.46 -2.77
CA ASN A 288 21.78 14.47 -2.68
C ASN A 288 21.49 15.58 -1.63
N GLY A 289 20.99 15.21 -0.46
CA GLY A 289 20.67 16.12 0.65
C GLY A 289 19.35 16.86 0.50
N LYS A 290 18.48 16.41 -0.42
CA LYS A 290 17.12 16.96 -0.60
C LYS A 290 16.09 15.84 -0.52
N PRO A 291 15.10 15.94 0.38
CA PRO A 291 13.99 15.01 0.40
C PRO A 291 13.20 15.14 -0.91
N THR A 292 13.01 14.03 -1.58
CA THR A 292 12.36 13.94 -2.90
C THR A 292 11.27 12.90 -2.85
N VAL A 293 10.05 13.28 -3.27
CA VAL A 293 8.96 12.33 -3.50
C VAL A 293 9.22 11.63 -4.83
N VAL A 294 9.20 10.31 -4.84
CA VAL A 294 9.30 9.50 -6.07
C VAL A 294 8.06 8.63 -6.18
N TRP A 295 7.38 8.68 -7.32
CA TRP A 295 6.09 8.04 -7.50
C TRP A 295 5.90 7.49 -8.91
N GLY A 296 5.32 6.29 -8.99
CA GLY A 296 4.92 5.65 -10.25
C GLY A 296 3.50 6.02 -10.63
N GLY A 297 3.32 6.61 -11.81
CA GLY A 297 2.01 6.98 -12.33
C GLY A 297 1.28 5.84 -13.03
N GLY A 298 -0.05 5.91 -13.06
CA GLY A 298 -0.92 5.03 -13.85
C GLY A 298 -0.78 5.22 -15.36
N ASP A 299 0.03 6.17 -15.81
CA ASP A 299 0.44 6.37 -17.18
C ASP A 299 1.75 5.65 -17.54
N GLY A 300 2.34 4.94 -16.56
CA GLY A 300 3.59 4.17 -16.73
C GLY A 300 4.86 5.03 -16.73
N TRP A 301 4.76 6.25 -16.20
CA TRP A 301 5.90 7.11 -15.93
C TRP A 301 6.24 7.13 -14.44
N CYS A 302 7.52 7.26 -14.11
CA CYS A 302 7.99 7.54 -12.76
C CYS A 302 8.32 9.03 -12.65
N TYR A 303 7.84 9.68 -11.61
CA TYR A 303 7.98 11.11 -11.34
C TYR A 303 8.76 11.35 -10.06
N GLY A 304 9.55 12.44 -10.05
CA GLY A 304 10.16 13.00 -8.86
C GLY A 304 9.63 14.39 -8.60
N TYR A 305 9.25 14.69 -7.33
CA TYR A 305 8.73 15.99 -6.94
C TYR A 305 9.47 16.54 -5.72
N GLU A 306 9.53 17.88 -5.59
CA GLU A 306 9.87 18.51 -4.31
C GLU A 306 8.79 18.16 -3.26
N VAL A 307 9.22 17.92 -2.01
CA VAL A 307 8.30 17.62 -0.89
C VAL A 307 7.43 18.81 -0.54
N GLU A 308 7.99 20.03 -0.65
CA GLU A 308 7.26 21.27 -0.35
C GLU A 308 6.53 21.76 -1.60
N PRO A 309 5.19 21.90 -1.56
CA PRO A 309 4.43 22.49 -2.65
C PRO A 309 4.84 23.94 -2.91
N VAL A 310 4.75 24.34 -4.18
CA VAL A 310 5.01 25.69 -4.63
C VAL A 310 3.76 26.28 -5.27
N MET A 311 3.66 27.61 -5.33
CA MET A 311 2.54 28.26 -6.01
C MET A 311 2.68 28.05 -7.53
N HIS A 312 1.70 27.39 -8.15
CA HIS A 312 1.59 27.24 -9.59
C HIS A 312 1.27 28.58 -10.26
N GLU A 313 1.59 28.74 -11.54
CA GLU A 313 1.34 29.97 -12.30
C GLU A 313 -0.16 30.32 -12.40
N GLU A 314 -1.04 29.35 -12.30
CA GLU A 314 -2.50 29.50 -12.27
C GLU A 314 -3.06 29.90 -10.88
N GLY A 315 -2.20 30.01 -9.86
CA GLY A 315 -2.54 30.57 -8.56
C GLY A 315 -3.01 29.58 -7.51
N PHE A 316 -2.68 28.30 -7.62
CA PHE A 316 -2.93 27.26 -6.60
C PHE A 316 -1.64 26.53 -6.21
N PRO A 317 -1.57 25.87 -5.03
CA PRO A 317 -0.37 25.13 -4.64
C PRO A 317 -0.24 23.81 -5.39
N ALA A 318 0.96 23.53 -5.90
CA ALA A 318 1.26 22.31 -6.67
C ALA A 318 2.61 21.71 -6.28
N LEU A 319 2.75 20.40 -6.52
CA LEU A 319 4.01 19.70 -6.41
C LEU A 319 4.90 20.09 -7.59
N LYS A 320 6.12 20.54 -7.30
CA LYS A 320 7.09 20.89 -8.34
C LYS A 320 7.78 19.64 -8.85
N GLU A 321 7.56 19.32 -10.13
CA GLU A 321 8.25 18.23 -10.81
C GLU A 321 9.75 18.52 -10.92
N LEU A 322 10.58 17.57 -10.51
CA LEU A 322 12.03 17.60 -10.64
C LEU A 322 12.47 16.80 -11.86
N PHE A 323 11.94 15.59 -11.99
CA PHE A 323 12.18 14.72 -13.11
C PHE A 323 10.97 13.86 -13.45
N ARG A 324 10.99 13.31 -14.66
CA ARG A 324 10.12 12.22 -15.07
C ARG A 324 10.86 11.23 -15.95
N TYR A 325 10.47 9.95 -15.85
CA TYR A 325 11.06 8.84 -16.58
C TYR A 325 9.96 7.95 -17.15
N ASP A 326 9.88 7.79 -18.47
CA ASP A 326 9.00 6.80 -19.10
C ASP A 326 9.59 5.40 -18.85
N ALA A 327 8.93 4.62 -17.99
CA ALA A 327 9.36 3.27 -17.68
C ALA A 327 9.03 2.27 -18.79
N ASN A 328 8.24 2.68 -19.80
CA ASN A 328 7.96 1.87 -20.97
C ASN A 328 8.93 2.18 -22.11
N PRO A 329 9.51 1.17 -22.76
CA PRO A 329 10.18 1.38 -24.03
C PRO A 329 9.23 2.00 -25.07
N SER A 330 9.75 2.88 -25.91
CA SER A 330 8.93 3.61 -26.90
C SER A 330 8.11 2.72 -27.84
N HIS A 331 8.61 1.51 -28.15
CA HIS A 331 7.89 0.54 -28.98
C HIS A 331 6.69 -0.12 -28.28
N TYR A 332 6.51 0.08 -26.95
CA TYR A 332 5.28 -0.30 -26.24
C TYR A 332 4.22 0.81 -26.29
N ARG A 333 4.64 2.03 -26.61
CA ARG A 333 3.72 3.18 -26.74
C ARG A 333 3.14 3.28 -28.14
N THR A 334 3.94 3.05 -29.19
CA THR A 334 3.55 3.26 -30.58
C THR A 334 4.05 2.14 -31.49
N LYS A 335 3.21 1.77 -32.47
CA LYS A 335 3.52 0.86 -33.56
C LYS A 335 3.07 1.49 -34.88
N ASP A 336 3.97 1.57 -35.87
CA ASP A 336 3.71 2.19 -37.16
C ASP A 336 3.18 3.64 -37.11
N GLY A 337 3.53 4.38 -36.02
CA GLY A 337 3.10 5.76 -35.80
C GLY A 337 1.73 5.89 -35.09
N GLU A 338 1.06 4.81 -34.81
CA GLU A 338 -0.20 4.77 -34.03
C GLU A 338 0.05 4.31 -32.61
N SER A 339 -0.72 4.87 -31.64
CA SER A 339 -0.67 4.45 -30.24
C SER A 339 -1.16 3.00 -30.08
N ILE A 340 -0.40 2.20 -29.35
CA ILE A 340 -0.82 0.83 -29.00
C ILE A 340 -1.88 0.93 -27.89
N LYS A 341 -2.99 0.23 -28.08
CA LYS A 341 -4.07 0.21 -27.10
C LYS A 341 -3.63 -0.49 -25.82
N TYR A 342 -4.01 0.09 -24.66
CA TYR A 342 -3.86 -0.56 -23.35
C TYR A 342 -4.60 -1.91 -23.28
N ALA A 343 -4.17 -2.75 -22.33
CA ALA A 343 -4.63 -4.12 -22.14
C ALA A 343 -4.36 -5.04 -23.33
N THR A 344 -3.25 -4.81 -24.04
CA THR A 344 -2.73 -5.70 -25.07
C THR A 344 -1.32 -6.14 -24.72
N TYR A 345 -0.93 -7.33 -25.15
CA TYR A 345 0.41 -7.91 -24.88
C TYR A 345 1.56 -6.98 -25.33
N GLU A 346 1.38 -6.25 -26.41
CA GLU A 346 2.39 -5.33 -26.95
C GLU A 346 2.26 -3.89 -26.43
N GLY A 347 1.22 -3.58 -25.63
CA GLY A 347 0.93 -2.22 -25.16
C GLY A 347 1.74 -1.79 -23.95
N ALA A 348 1.71 -0.48 -23.68
CA ALA A 348 2.32 0.09 -22.49
C ALA A 348 1.69 -0.46 -21.21
N SER A 349 2.48 -0.55 -20.17
CA SER A 349 2.10 -0.95 -18.82
C SER A 349 2.20 0.23 -17.86
N GLU A 350 1.43 0.17 -16.79
CA GLU A 350 1.46 1.11 -15.66
C GLU A 350 2.61 0.80 -14.71
N ILE A 351 2.81 1.67 -13.72
CA ILE A 351 3.55 1.35 -12.51
C ILE A 351 2.52 1.17 -11.39
N ILE A 352 2.12 -0.08 -11.11
CA ILE A 352 1.23 -0.44 -9.99
C ILE A 352 2.05 -0.68 -8.73
N ALA A 353 3.16 -1.39 -8.86
CA ALA A 353 4.12 -1.60 -7.78
C ALA A 353 4.65 -0.26 -7.24
N THR A 354 5.01 -0.24 -5.98
CA THR A 354 5.66 0.94 -5.39
C THR A 354 7.10 1.06 -5.88
N THR A 355 7.51 2.27 -6.27
CA THR A 355 8.90 2.57 -6.56
C THR A 355 9.73 2.53 -5.28
N VAL A 356 10.82 1.78 -5.26
CA VAL A 356 11.71 1.63 -4.12
C VAL A 356 12.93 2.54 -4.25
N LEU A 357 13.29 3.21 -3.18
CA LEU A 357 14.51 4.00 -3.09
C LEU A 357 15.59 3.24 -2.32
N TYR A 358 16.74 3.02 -2.94
CA TYR A 358 17.86 2.33 -2.33
C TYR A 358 19.18 2.85 -2.88
N ASP A 359 20.14 3.16 -2.03
CA ASP A 359 21.48 3.62 -2.38
C ASP A 359 21.49 4.77 -3.42
N ASN A 360 20.69 5.83 -3.15
CA ASN A 360 20.50 7.00 -4.02
C ASN A 360 19.99 6.68 -5.45
N LYS A 361 19.38 5.54 -5.64
CA LYS A 361 18.75 5.11 -6.90
C LYS A 361 17.26 4.84 -6.68
N ALA A 362 16.49 4.93 -7.76
CA ALA A 362 15.09 4.55 -7.77
C ALA A 362 14.88 3.31 -8.65
N TYR A 363 14.16 2.34 -8.12
CA TYR A 363 13.86 1.05 -8.76
C TYR A 363 12.37 0.89 -8.95
N MET A 364 11.94 0.60 -10.16
CA MET A 364 10.53 0.42 -10.50
C MET A 364 10.34 -0.73 -11.47
N VAL A 365 9.15 -1.30 -11.44
CA VAL A 365 8.72 -2.34 -12.39
C VAL A 365 7.40 -1.93 -13.02
N ILE A 366 7.23 -2.20 -14.30
CA ILE A 366 5.98 -1.99 -15.02
C ILE A 366 5.16 -3.28 -15.07
N GLY A 367 3.83 -3.13 -15.08
CA GLY A 367 2.88 -4.22 -15.24
C GLY A 367 1.49 -3.69 -15.53
N GLN A 368 0.65 -4.51 -16.16
CA GLN A 368 -0.77 -4.21 -16.36
C GLN A 368 -1.59 -4.81 -15.23
N ASP A 369 -2.78 -4.26 -15.01
CA ASP A 369 -3.76 -4.79 -14.08
C ASP A 369 -3.98 -6.30 -14.31
N PRO A 370 -4.02 -7.12 -13.23
CA PRO A 370 -4.18 -8.57 -13.33
C PRO A 370 -5.41 -9.05 -14.10
N GLU A 371 -6.50 -8.29 -14.05
CA GLU A 371 -7.76 -8.62 -14.73
C GLU A 371 -7.76 -8.18 -16.21
N HIS A 372 -6.77 -7.40 -16.65
CA HIS A 372 -6.72 -6.80 -17.98
C HIS A 372 -5.37 -7.03 -18.66
N GLY A 373 -5.37 -7.95 -19.62
CA GLY A 373 -4.25 -8.18 -20.53
C GLY A 373 -3.08 -8.95 -19.91
N ASP A 374 -2.18 -9.34 -20.78
CA ASP A 374 -0.98 -10.09 -20.40
C ASP A 374 0.27 -9.19 -20.30
N GLY A 375 0.17 -7.93 -20.72
CA GLY A 375 1.14 -6.85 -20.62
C GLY A 375 2.62 -7.22 -20.65
N VAL A 376 3.43 -6.22 -20.78
CA VAL A 376 4.89 -6.37 -20.72
C VAL A 376 5.41 -6.00 -19.34
N GLY A 377 6.51 -6.62 -18.94
CA GLY A 377 7.25 -6.28 -17.72
C GLY A 377 8.63 -5.71 -18.06
N MET A 378 9.16 -4.89 -17.19
CA MET A 378 10.53 -4.43 -17.19
C MET A 378 10.86 -3.81 -15.84
N VAL A 379 11.98 -4.20 -15.27
CA VAL A 379 12.55 -3.49 -14.11
C VAL A 379 13.50 -2.43 -14.63
N SER A 380 13.40 -1.22 -14.07
CA SER A 380 14.31 -0.11 -14.38
C SER A 380 14.97 0.43 -13.12
N CYS A 381 16.25 0.76 -13.22
CA CYS A 381 17.01 1.52 -12.22
C CYS A 381 17.39 2.86 -12.81
N ILE A 382 17.07 3.95 -12.13
CA ILE A 382 17.39 5.31 -12.56
C ILE A 382 18.16 6.08 -11.48
N ASP A 383 18.83 7.14 -11.90
CA ASP A 383 19.39 8.16 -11.02
C ASP A 383 18.37 9.29 -10.81
N PRO A 384 17.69 9.35 -9.64
CA PRO A 384 16.67 10.35 -9.36
C PRO A 384 17.25 11.76 -9.09
N SER A 385 18.55 11.95 -9.15
CA SER A 385 19.21 13.26 -9.05
C SER A 385 19.24 14.02 -10.37
N MET A 386 18.92 13.36 -11.48
CA MET A 386 18.78 14.01 -12.79
C MET A 386 17.52 14.87 -12.82
N GLU A 387 17.52 15.90 -13.65
CA GLU A 387 16.40 16.84 -13.79
C GLU A 387 15.73 16.75 -15.17
N GLY A 388 14.43 17.07 -15.21
CA GLY A 388 13.61 17.11 -16.42
C GLY A 388 13.23 15.73 -16.94
N ASP A 389 13.03 15.61 -18.25
CA ASP A 389 12.72 14.32 -18.88
C ASP A 389 14.00 13.49 -19.04
N ILE A 390 14.08 12.42 -18.25
CA ILE A 390 15.23 11.51 -18.22
C ILE A 390 14.92 10.16 -18.89
N SER A 391 13.86 10.09 -19.70
CA SER A 391 13.52 8.89 -20.46
C SER A 391 14.69 8.41 -21.32
N GLY A 392 14.91 7.10 -21.31
CA GLY A 392 16.04 6.48 -22.01
C GLY A 392 17.41 6.65 -21.32
N LYS A 393 17.47 7.24 -20.12
CA LYS A 393 18.70 7.41 -19.33
C LYS A 393 18.74 6.51 -18.09
N ALA A 394 18.06 5.37 -18.12
CA ALA A 394 18.20 4.39 -17.05
C ALA A 394 19.66 3.99 -16.84
N ILE A 395 20.05 3.76 -15.59
CA ILE A 395 21.36 3.16 -15.26
C ILE A 395 21.42 1.77 -15.90
N TRP A 396 20.35 1.01 -15.71
CA TRP A 396 20.11 -0.26 -16.40
C TRP A 396 18.60 -0.57 -16.48
N THR A 397 18.24 -1.49 -17.37
CA THR A 397 16.91 -2.08 -17.45
C THR A 397 17.02 -3.59 -17.59
N ASN A 398 16.12 -4.34 -16.94
CA ASN A 398 16.00 -5.78 -17.07
C ASN A 398 14.63 -6.13 -17.65
N LYS A 399 14.61 -6.87 -18.76
CA LYS A 399 13.40 -7.31 -19.47
C LYS A 399 13.11 -8.81 -19.30
N GLU A 400 13.93 -9.50 -18.50
CA GLU A 400 13.70 -10.91 -18.17
C GLU A 400 12.60 -11.02 -17.11
N VAL A 401 12.41 -9.98 -16.29
CA VAL A 401 11.28 -9.87 -15.37
C VAL A 401 10.04 -9.51 -16.17
N GLY A 402 9.05 -10.38 -16.13
CA GLY A 402 7.77 -10.18 -16.78
C GLY A 402 6.88 -9.16 -16.06
N ARG A 403 5.59 -9.11 -16.44
CA ARG A 403 4.58 -8.25 -15.84
C ARG A 403 4.56 -8.40 -14.32
N SER A 404 4.65 -7.29 -13.59
CA SER A 404 4.66 -7.31 -12.14
C SER A 404 3.83 -6.18 -11.52
N ILE A 405 3.17 -6.50 -10.42
CA ILE A 405 2.52 -5.57 -9.50
C ILE A 405 3.18 -5.60 -8.12
N SER A 406 4.23 -6.41 -7.96
CA SER A 406 4.95 -6.65 -6.70
C SER A 406 6.03 -5.59 -6.48
N THR A 407 6.08 -5.00 -5.29
CA THR A 407 7.16 -4.12 -4.85
C THR A 407 8.41 -4.94 -4.53
N ALA A 408 9.56 -4.49 -4.99
CA ALA A 408 10.83 -5.18 -4.76
C ALA A 408 11.30 -5.05 -3.31
N SER A 409 12.09 -6.04 -2.86
CA SER A 409 12.94 -5.91 -1.67
C SER A 409 14.40 -5.81 -2.11
N ILE A 410 15.13 -4.82 -1.59
CA ILE A 410 16.52 -4.58 -1.98
C ILE A 410 17.40 -4.56 -0.75
N LYS A 411 18.35 -5.49 -0.67
CA LYS A 411 19.29 -5.58 0.45
C LYS A 411 20.65 -6.10 0.00
N ASP A 412 21.70 -5.54 0.55
CA ASP A 412 23.09 -5.94 0.30
C ASP A 412 23.47 -6.09 -1.20
N GLY A 413 22.92 -5.17 -2.03
CA GLY A 413 23.15 -5.14 -3.46
C GLY A 413 22.39 -6.19 -4.27
N LEU A 414 21.37 -6.83 -3.68
CA LEU A 414 20.49 -7.80 -4.32
C LEU A 414 19.05 -7.28 -4.35
N ILE A 415 18.37 -7.46 -5.47
CA ILE A 415 16.95 -7.18 -5.65
C ILE A 415 16.20 -8.48 -5.73
N TYR A 416 15.16 -8.62 -4.93
CA TYR A 416 14.19 -9.70 -5.05
C TYR A 416 12.89 -9.13 -5.61
N GLN A 417 12.56 -9.54 -6.83
CA GLN A 417 11.41 -9.05 -7.58
C GLN A 417 10.54 -10.23 -8.02
N ALA A 418 9.29 -10.22 -7.60
CA ALA A 418 8.34 -11.18 -8.13
C ALA A 418 7.63 -10.64 -9.36
N GLU A 419 7.24 -11.55 -10.26
CA GLU A 419 6.35 -11.25 -11.38
C GLU A 419 5.00 -11.95 -11.21
N TYR A 420 3.98 -11.39 -11.84
CA TYR A 420 2.60 -11.86 -11.70
C TYR A 420 2.42 -13.34 -12.12
N ASN A 421 3.19 -13.80 -13.10
CA ASN A 421 3.08 -15.19 -13.61
C ASN A 421 3.67 -16.25 -12.66
N GLY A 422 4.34 -15.85 -11.57
CA GLY A 422 4.77 -16.75 -10.52
C GLY A 422 6.27 -16.95 -10.38
N ASP A 423 7.09 -16.21 -11.13
CA ASP A 423 8.53 -16.26 -10.99
C ASP A 423 9.05 -15.22 -10.00
N ILE A 424 9.98 -15.62 -9.16
CA ILE A 424 10.72 -14.77 -8.22
C ILE A 424 12.14 -14.64 -8.74
N HIS A 425 12.56 -13.41 -9.06
CA HIS A 425 13.87 -13.10 -9.60
C HIS A 425 14.78 -12.53 -8.51
N CYS A 426 16.03 -12.95 -8.48
CA CYS A 426 17.10 -12.24 -7.80
C CYS A 426 17.97 -11.55 -8.84
N LEU A 427 18.10 -10.23 -8.71
CA LEU A 427 18.91 -9.43 -9.62
C LEU A 427 20.06 -8.78 -8.84
N ASP A 428 21.16 -8.51 -9.52
CA ASP A 428 22.21 -7.65 -9.02
C ASP A 428 21.75 -6.18 -9.10
N ALA A 429 21.73 -5.47 -7.97
CA ALA A 429 21.18 -4.10 -7.90
C ALA A 429 22.03 -3.07 -8.64
N GLU A 430 23.31 -3.33 -8.87
CA GLU A 430 24.19 -2.40 -9.59
C GLU A 430 24.08 -2.55 -11.10
N THR A 431 23.91 -3.78 -11.58
CA THR A 431 23.96 -4.09 -13.04
C THR A 431 22.60 -4.48 -13.64
N GLY A 432 21.64 -4.90 -12.81
CA GLY A 432 20.36 -5.45 -13.25
C GLY A 432 20.48 -6.88 -13.81
N GLU A 433 21.64 -7.54 -13.69
CA GLU A 433 21.83 -8.91 -14.14
C GLU A 433 21.00 -9.89 -13.33
N SER A 434 20.31 -10.82 -14.01
CA SER A 434 19.56 -11.89 -13.37
C SER A 434 20.52 -12.96 -12.84
N LEU A 435 20.50 -13.18 -11.51
CA LEU A 435 21.36 -14.15 -10.85
C LEU A 435 20.70 -15.53 -10.76
N TRP A 436 19.42 -15.53 -10.41
CA TRP A 436 18.61 -16.74 -10.37
C TRP A 436 17.10 -16.41 -10.46
N VAL A 437 16.34 -17.42 -10.84
CA VAL A 437 14.88 -17.39 -10.89
C VAL A 437 14.33 -18.61 -10.16
N HIS A 438 13.26 -18.41 -9.37
CA HIS A 438 12.50 -19.46 -8.71
C HIS A 438 11.05 -19.42 -9.20
N ALA A 439 10.60 -20.46 -9.87
CA ALA A 439 9.23 -20.60 -10.34
C ALA A 439 8.35 -21.21 -9.24
N THR A 440 7.28 -20.51 -8.85
CA THR A 440 6.28 -21.04 -7.91
C THR A 440 5.18 -21.83 -8.64
N ASN A 441 5.04 -21.62 -9.95
CA ASN A 441 3.96 -22.12 -10.81
C ASN A 441 2.55 -21.64 -10.41
N SER A 442 2.46 -20.58 -9.61
CA SER A 442 1.24 -19.95 -9.17
C SER A 442 1.37 -18.43 -9.24
N ARG A 443 0.29 -17.71 -9.51
CA ARG A 443 0.32 -16.26 -9.63
C ARG A 443 0.74 -15.58 -8.32
N ILE A 444 1.47 -14.49 -8.44
CA ILE A 444 1.93 -13.70 -7.30
C ILE A 444 1.35 -12.29 -7.37
N TRP A 445 0.58 -11.94 -6.34
CA TRP A 445 0.05 -10.59 -6.10
C TRP A 445 0.86 -9.85 -5.04
N SER A 446 1.41 -10.62 -4.09
CA SER A 446 2.17 -10.10 -2.96
C SER A 446 3.52 -9.55 -3.38
N SER A 447 4.11 -8.72 -2.52
CA SER A 447 5.49 -8.25 -2.66
C SER A 447 6.43 -9.13 -1.86
N THR A 448 7.70 -9.17 -2.26
CA THR A 448 8.74 -9.87 -1.50
C THR A 448 9.03 -9.16 -0.18
N LEU A 449 9.39 -9.92 0.84
CA LEU A 449 9.94 -9.42 2.11
C LEU A 449 11.31 -10.03 2.31
N VAL A 450 12.31 -9.21 2.65
CA VAL A 450 13.62 -9.70 3.12
C VAL A 450 13.74 -9.45 4.61
N ALA A 451 13.90 -10.51 5.40
CA ALA A 451 14.15 -10.43 6.83
C ALA A 451 14.92 -11.68 7.30
N ASP A 452 15.74 -11.55 8.35
CA ASP A 452 16.47 -12.65 9.00
C ASP A 452 17.25 -13.56 8.02
N GLY A 453 17.86 -12.97 6.97
CA GLY A 453 18.59 -13.72 5.96
C GLY A 453 17.73 -14.56 5.02
N MET A 454 16.43 -14.28 4.97
CA MET A 454 15.44 -14.99 4.17
C MET A 454 14.60 -14.03 3.30
N VAL A 455 14.06 -14.58 2.23
CA VAL A 455 13.08 -13.93 1.34
C VAL A 455 11.76 -14.66 1.45
N PHE A 456 10.71 -13.94 1.81
CA PHE A 456 9.36 -14.46 1.97
C PHE A 456 8.44 -13.91 0.89
N ILE A 457 7.57 -14.75 0.35
CA ILE A 457 6.53 -14.31 -0.59
C ILE A 457 5.35 -15.29 -0.59
N GLY A 458 4.13 -14.78 -0.69
CA GLY A 458 2.92 -15.55 -0.84
C GLY A 458 2.48 -15.67 -2.29
N ASN A 459 1.74 -16.71 -2.63
CA ASN A 459 1.15 -16.90 -3.95
C ASN A 459 -0.37 -17.20 -3.90
N GLU A 460 -1.00 -17.28 -5.07
CA GLU A 460 -2.45 -17.46 -5.21
C GLU A 460 -2.92 -18.89 -4.83
N ASP A 461 -2.03 -19.88 -4.85
CA ASP A 461 -2.34 -21.24 -4.38
C ASP A 461 -2.30 -21.35 -2.84
N GLY A 462 -1.89 -20.29 -2.14
CA GLY A 462 -1.83 -20.23 -0.67
C GLY A 462 -0.50 -20.70 -0.11
N GLU A 463 0.53 -20.77 -0.91
CA GLU A 463 1.86 -21.15 -0.47
C GLU A 463 2.68 -19.92 -0.03
N LEU A 464 3.30 -19.99 1.14
CA LEU A 464 4.38 -19.10 1.54
C LEU A 464 5.70 -19.75 1.14
N VAL A 465 6.38 -19.14 0.19
CA VAL A 465 7.71 -19.52 -0.27
C VAL A 465 8.75 -18.83 0.59
N ILE A 466 9.68 -19.59 1.17
CA ILE A 466 10.80 -19.09 1.98
C ILE A 466 12.10 -19.49 1.29
N LEU A 467 12.80 -18.49 0.74
CA LEU A 467 14.09 -18.64 0.08
C LEU A 467 15.19 -18.05 0.97
N LYS A 468 16.40 -18.53 0.82
CA LYS A 468 17.57 -17.93 1.44
C LYS A 468 17.96 -16.64 0.71
N GLU A 469 18.24 -15.60 1.49
CA GLU A 469 18.87 -14.38 0.97
C GLU A 469 20.26 -14.70 0.41
N GLY A 470 20.58 -14.26 -0.81
CA GLY A 470 21.90 -14.43 -1.39
C GLY A 470 21.94 -14.59 -2.91
N ARG A 471 23.16 -14.65 -3.44
CA ARG A 471 23.43 -14.77 -4.88
C ARG A 471 23.18 -16.16 -5.46
N GLU A 472 23.00 -17.16 -4.60
CA GLU A 472 22.71 -18.55 -4.99
C GLU A 472 21.30 -18.92 -4.54
N LYS A 473 20.53 -19.57 -5.43
CA LYS A 473 19.16 -19.98 -5.15
C LYS A 473 19.15 -21.16 -4.17
N GLU A 474 18.50 -20.97 -3.03
CA GLU A 474 18.23 -22.04 -2.06
C GLU A 474 16.81 -21.92 -1.52
N LEU A 475 15.98 -22.95 -1.73
CA LEU A 475 14.65 -23.03 -1.13
C LEU A 475 14.81 -23.59 0.29
N ILE A 476 14.38 -22.80 1.28
CA ILE A 476 14.40 -23.21 2.70
C ILE A 476 13.13 -24.00 3.01
N SER A 477 11.96 -23.45 2.69
CA SER A 477 10.68 -24.04 3.04
C SER A 477 9.58 -23.60 2.05
N LEU A 478 8.56 -24.44 1.93
CA LEU A 478 7.30 -24.15 1.28
C LEU A 478 6.18 -24.51 2.24
N VAL A 479 5.39 -23.52 2.66
CA VAL A 479 4.33 -23.69 3.67
C VAL A 479 2.98 -23.47 3.01
N ASP A 480 2.08 -24.43 3.11
CA ASP A 480 0.73 -24.35 2.57
C ASP A 480 -0.25 -23.80 3.63
N PHE A 481 -0.93 -22.71 3.29
CA PHE A 481 -2.01 -22.10 4.09
C PHE A 481 -3.39 -22.47 3.53
N TYR A 482 -3.47 -23.24 2.43
CA TYR A 482 -4.70 -23.73 1.79
C TYR A 482 -5.68 -22.64 1.36
N THR A 483 -5.24 -21.39 1.37
CA THR A 483 -6.05 -20.21 1.06
C THR A 483 -5.13 -19.14 0.45
N PRO A 484 -5.50 -18.50 -0.67
CA PRO A 484 -4.65 -17.54 -1.38
C PRO A 484 -3.99 -16.51 -0.47
N ILE A 485 -2.73 -16.17 -0.75
CA ILE A 485 -1.97 -15.13 -0.08
C ILE A 485 -1.76 -13.98 -1.09
N TYR A 486 -2.68 -13.01 -1.10
CA TYR A 486 -2.58 -11.82 -1.93
C TYR A 486 -1.79 -10.70 -1.25
N CYS A 487 -1.79 -10.67 0.08
CA CYS A 487 -1.10 -9.67 0.87
C CYS A 487 0.39 -9.95 0.96
N SER A 488 1.19 -8.89 1.03
CA SER A 488 2.62 -9.02 1.26
C SER A 488 2.89 -9.43 2.71
N PRO A 489 3.75 -10.43 2.96
CA PRO A 489 4.20 -10.73 4.31
C PRO A 489 5.00 -9.55 4.87
N ILE A 490 4.95 -9.37 6.19
CA ILE A 490 5.77 -8.38 6.90
C ILE A 490 6.43 -9.02 8.12
N ALA A 491 7.52 -8.42 8.59
CA ALA A 491 8.22 -8.84 9.79
C ALA A 491 8.37 -7.67 10.75
N ALA A 492 7.77 -7.79 11.94
CA ALA A 492 7.80 -6.78 12.98
C ALA A 492 7.95 -7.44 14.35
N ASN A 493 8.77 -6.85 15.23
CA ASN A 493 8.92 -7.27 16.63
C ASN A 493 9.15 -8.79 16.77
N ASP A 494 10.07 -9.36 15.97
CA ASP A 494 10.42 -10.78 15.91
C ASP A 494 9.20 -11.70 15.65
N THR A 495 8.27 -11.21 14.83
CA THR A 495 7.09 -11.92 14.38
C THR A 495 6.93 -11.75 12.88
N LEU A 496 6.73 -12.85 12.16
CA LEU A 496 6.36 -12.85 10.76
C LEU A 496 4.82 -12.83 10.66
N TYR A 497 4.26 -11.85 9.98
CA TYR A 497 2.83 -11.77 9.72
C TYR A 497 2.54 -12.21 8.30
N VAL A 498 1.66 -13.21 8.17
CA VAL A 498 1.16 -13.71 6.89
C VAL A 498 -0.36 -13.54 6.88
N THR A 499 -0.84 -12.84 5.85
CA THR A 499 -2.28 -12.63 5.68
C THR A 499 -2.75 -13.42 4.47
N THR A 500 -3.58 -14.41 4.72
CA THR A 500 -4.29 -15.12 3.66
C THR A 500 -5.56 -14.37 3.25
N GLN A 501 -6.27 -14.86 2.27
CA GLN A 501 -7.56 -14.28 1.87
C GLN A 501 -8.54 -14.14 3.04
N THR A 502 -8.47 -15.00 4.07
CA THR A 502 -9.47 -15.10 5.14
C THR A 502 -8.91 -14.95 6.57
N HIS A 503 -7.60 -15.05 6.76
CA HIS A 503 -6.98 -15.04 8.09
C HIS A 503 -5.68 -14.25 8.12
N LEU A 504 -5.41 -13.66 9.27
CA LEU A 504 -4.12 -13.08 9.64
C LEU A 504 -3.43 -14.02 10.63
N TYR A 505 -2.22 -14.45 10.28
CA TYR A 505 -1.36 -15.29 11.11
C TYR A 505 -0.21 -14.46 11.67
N ALA A 506 0.05 -14.56 12.96
CA ALA A 506 1.28 -14.13 13.59
C ALA A 506 2.16 -15.36 13.87
N LEU A 507 3.31 -15.42 13.20
CA LEU A 507 4.20 -16.57 13.20
C LEU A 507 5.45 -16.27 14.00
N GLY A 508 5.87 -17.24 14.83
CA GLY A 508 7.04 -17.15 15.70
C GLY A 508 6.93 -18.14 16.85
N GLU A 509 7.92 -18.10 17.76
CA GLU A 509 7.94 -18.90 18.99
C GLU A 509 7.16 -18.23 20.14
#